data_699a452a13e28446254ac3647da85045
#
_entry.id   699a452a13e28446254ac3647da85045
#
_cell.length_a   1.000
_cell.length_b   1.000
_cell.length_c   1.000
_cell.angle_alpha   90.00
_cell.angle_beta   90.00
_cell.angle_gamma   90.00
#
_symmetry.space_group_name_H-M   'P 1'
#
loop_
_entity.id
_entity.type
_entity.pdbx_description
1 polymer ?
#
loop_
_entity_poly.entity_id
_entity_poly.type
_entity_poly.pdbx_seq_one_letter_code
_entity_poly.pdbx_strand_id
1 'polypeptide(L)'
;MNDEQIIQLFFTRNEDAIRQTDDRYGAKLTRLSENIVGSREDAQECVNDTYFKAWDTIPPTKPVHFFAYLAKICRHFAFDRLDWNNAAKRKAEVVTLTQEMEACIPGHWQETDVRSAEISRLVGSFLWKQTADNRMIFVRRYWF
;
A
#
# COMPACT_ATOMS: atom_id res chain seq x y z
N MET A 1 -21.17 -2.63 12.90
CA MET A 1 -21.69 -1.91 11.73
C MET A 1 -21.08 -2.53 10.47
N ASN A 2 -21.85 -2.82 9.45
CA ASN A 2 -21.34 -3.39 8.21
C ASN A 2 -20.82 -2.27 7.26
N ASP A 3 -20.12 -2.65 6.18
CA ASP A 3 -19.51 -1.69 5.26
C ASP A 3 -20.54 -0.79 4.58
N GLU A 4 -21.70 -1.33 4.22
CA GLU A 4 -22.78 -0.55 3.60
C GLU A 4 -23.31 0.55 4.52
N GLN A 5 -23.45 0.24 5.80
CA GLN A 5 -23.89 1.23 6.80
C GLN A 5 -22.85 2.33 6.99
N ILE A 6 -21.56 1.98 7.01
CA ILE A 6 -20.47 2.97 7.07
C ILE A 6 -20.48 3.86 5.83
N ILE A 7 -20.57 3.26 4.63
CA ILE A 7 -20.66 4.01 3.37
C ILE A 7 -21.87 4.95 3.39
N GLN A 8 -23.01 4.50 3.91
CA GLN A 8 -24.21 5.36 4.04
C GLN A 8 -23.97 6.57 4.94
N LEU A 9 -23.17 6.43 6.00
CA LEU A 9 -22.78 7.58 6.83
C LEU A 9 -21.96 8.60 6.04
N PHE A 10 -21.06 8.17 5.15
CA PHE A 10 -20.35 9.08 4.23
C PHE A 10 -21.32 9.81 3.29
N PHE A 11 -22.31 9.10 2.75
CA PHE A 11 -23.33 9.70 1.87
C PHE A 11 -24.19 10.75 2.58
N THR A 12 -24.49 10.54 3.85
CA THR A 12 -25.24 11.49 4.68
C THR A 12 -24.37 12.58 5.32
N ARG A 13 -23.06 12.60 5.04
CA ARG A 13 -22.09 13.53 5.63
C ARG A 13 -22.07 13.50 7.16
N ASN A 14 -22.25 12.33 7.73
CA ASN A 14 -22.17 12.13 9.17
C ASN A 14 -20.71 11.86 9.58
N GLU A 15 -20.19 12.66 10.52
CA GLU A 15 -18.80 12.56 11.02
C GLU A 15 -18.51 11.21 11.68
N ASP A 16 -19.51 10.50 12.18
CA ASP A 16 -19.36 9.13 12.68
C ASP A 16 -18.83 8.15 11.64
N ALA A 17 -18.94 8.47 10.35
CA ALA A 17 -18.39 7.64 9.27
C ALA A 17 -16.88 7.40 9.44
N ILE A 18 -16.13 8.44 9.78
CA ILE A 18 -14.67 8.35 9.99
C ILE A 18 -14.37 7.52 11.22
N ARG A 19 -15.06 7.76 12.32
CA ARG A 19 -14.89 7.00 13.57
C ARG A 19 -15.18 5.51 13.37
N GLN A 20 -16.31 5.17 12.74
CA GLN A 20 -16.66 3.78 12.46
C GLN A 20 -15.67 3.09 11.50
N THR A 21 -15.12 3.86 10.58
CA THR A 21 -14.08 3.36 9.68
C THR A 21 -12.77 3.07 10.44
N ASP A 22 -12.37 3.98 11.32
CA ASP A 22 -11.18 3.81 12.17
C ASP A 22 -11.32 2.63 13.13
N ASP A 23 -12.45 2.53 13.83
CA ASP A 23 -12.73 1.41 14.74
C ASP A 23 -12.65 0.05 14.03
N ARG A 24 -13.10 -0.03 12.78
CA ARG A 24 -13.14 -1.27 12.01
C ARG A 24 -11.85 -1.60 11.29
N TYR A 25 -11.22 -0.60 10.69
CA TYR A 25 -10.09 -0.78 9.76
C TYR A 25 -8.81 -0.05 10.14
N GLY A 26 -8.85 0.85 11.11
CA GLY A 26 -7.72 1.70 11.49
C GLY A 26 -6.46 0.92 11.78
N ALA A 27 -6.54 -0.14 12.60
CA ALA A 27 -5.39 -0.98 12.92
C ALA A 27 -4.78 -1.68 11.69
N LYS A 28 -5.63 -2.12 10.75
CA LYS A 28 -5.18 -2.78 9.51
C LYS A 28 -4.53 -1.79 8.55
N LEU A 29 -5.11 -0.59 8.43
CA LEU A 29 -4.57 0.48 7.59
C LEU A 29 -3.25 1.01 8.15
N THR A 30 -3.18 1.20 9.46
CA THR A 30 -1.94 1.61 10.14
C THR A 30 -0.82 0.59 9.91
N ARG A 31 -1.11 -0.69 10.10
CA ARG A 31 -0.13 -1.75 9.84
C ARG A 31 0.31 -1.82 8.38
N LEU A 32 -0.64 -1.69 7.44
CA LEU A 32 -0.35 -1.63 6.01
C LEU A 32 0.61 -0.47 5.68
N SER A 33 0.29 0.71 6.19
CA SER A 33 1.09 1.92 5.96
C SER A 33 2.46 1.83 6.64
N GLU A 34 2.52 1.35 7.89
CA GLU A 34 3.76 1.19 8.65
C GLU A 34 4.74 0.22 7.96
N ASN A 35 4.23 -0.86 7.37
CA ASN A 35 5.05 -1.79 6.59
C ASN A 35 5.69 -1.14 5.35
N ILE A 36 5.09 -0.09 4.82
CA ILE A 36 5.59 0.64 3.65
C ILE A 36 6.54 1.76 4.06
N VAL A 37 6.13 2.62 5.00
CA VAL A 37 6.91 3.82 5.36
C VAL A 37 7.95 3.57 6.46
N GLY A 38 7.80 2.53 7.27
CA GLY A 38 8.73 2.16 8.33
C GLY A 38 8.69 3.07 9.57
N SER A 39 7.78 4.04 9.62
CA SER A 39 7.56 4.96 10.74
C SER A 39 6.10 4.95 11.14
N ARG A 40 5.83 4.83 12.44
CA ARG A 40 4.46 4.80 12.97
C ARG A 40 3.77 6.16 12.84
N GLU A 41 4.51 7.24 13.04
CA GLU A 41 4.01 8.61 12.89
C GLU A 41 3.60 8.90 11.44
N ASP A 42 4.47 8.57 10.49
CA ASP A 42 4.18 8.71 9.07
C ASP A 42 3.02 7.81 8.64
N ALA A 43 2.95 6.59 9.17
CA ALA A 43 1.85 5.67 8.91
C ALA A 43 0.51 6.23 9.37
N GLN A 44 0.47 6.80 10.57
CA GLN A 44 -0.74 7.41 11.12
C GLN A 44 -1.20 8.61 10.28
N GLU A 45 -0.26 9.42 9.80
CA GLU A 45 -0.56 10.53 8.90
C GLU A 45 -1.15 10.04 7.57
N CYS A 46 -0.58 9.00 6.98
CA CYS A 46 -1.12 8.38 5.76
C CYS A 46 -2.54 7.81 5.96
N VAL A 47 -2.84 7.25 7.13
CA VAL A 47 -4.18 6.77 7.47
C VAL A 47 -5.15 7.93 7.61
N ASN A 48 -4.76 9.02 8.26
CA ASN A 48 -5.58 10.22 8.36
C ASN A 48 -5.88 10.82 6.97
N ASP A 49 -4.87 10.93 6.11
CA ASP A 49 -5.04 11.39 4.74
C ASP A 49 -5.98 10.47 3.94
N THR A 50 -5.95 9.17 4.21
CA THR A 50 -6.88 8.20 3.62
C THR A 50 -8.32 8.49 4.01
N TYR A 51 -8.57 8.83 5.27
CA TYR A 51 -9.92 9.19 5.73
C TYR A 51 -10.41 10.49 5.09
N PHE A 52 -9.56 11.51 5.01
CA PHE A 52 -9.89 12.75 4.30
C PHE A 52 -10.20 12.49 2.83
N LYS A 53 -9.41 11.68 2.16
CA LYS A 53 -9.64 11.34 0.76
C LYS A 53 -10.94 10.55 0.58
N ALA A 54 -11.23 9.61 1.46
CA ALA A 54 -12.50 8.88 1.44
C ALA A 54 -13.69 9.82 1.68
N TRP A 55 -13.56 10.75 2.61
CA TRP A 55 -14.58 11.77 2.85
C TRP A 55 -14.86 12.64 1.62
N ASP A 56 -13.82 13.05 0.91
CA ASP A 56 -13.97 13.88 -0.29
C ASP A 56 -14.56 13.12 -1.48
N THR A 57 -14.26 11.83 -1.59
CA THR A 57 -14.62 11.03 -2.77
C THR A 57 -15.93 10.25 -2.59
N ILE A 58 -16.39 10.05 -1.39
CA ILE A 58 -17.68 9.43 -1.06
C ILE A 58 -18.62 10.49 -0.46
N PRO A 59 -19.75 10.86 -1.08
CA PRO A 59 -20.12 10.59 -2.45
C PRO A 59 -19.32 11.39 -3.49
N PRO A 60 -19.41 11.16 -4.79
CA PRO A 60 -20.32 10.22 -5.47
C PRO A 60 -19.87 8.77 -5.56
N THR A 61 -18.59 8.48 -5.28
CA THR A 61 -18.05 7.13 -5.38
C THR A 61 -18.73 6.20 -4.37
N LYS A 62 -19.22 5.04 -4.83
CA LYS A 62 -19.75 3.99 -3.98
C LYS A 62 -18.90 2.74 -4.12
N PRO A 63 -17.90 2.52 -3.24
CA PRO A 63 -17.03 1.36 -3.35
C PRO A 63 -17.78 0.05 -3.09
N VAL A 64 -17.55 -0.97 -3.93
CA VAL A 64 -18.11 -2.32 -3.75
C VAL A 64 -17.41 -3.06 -2.60
N HIS A 65 -16.09 -2.91 -2.53
CA HIS A 65 -15.26 -3.46 -1.47
C HIS A 65 -14.59 -2.35 -0.69
N PHE A 66 -15.20 -1.94 0.42
CA PHE A 66 -14.82 -0.74 1.15
C PHE A 66 -13.40 -0.80 1.69
N PHE A 67 -13.00 -1.91 2.32
CA PHE A 67 -11.62 -2.06 2.80
C PHE A 67 -10.60 -2.00 1.67
N ALA A 68 -10.85 -2.68 0.54
CA ALA A 68 -9.93 -2.65 -0.60
C ALA A 68 -9.78 -1.23 -1.19
N TYR A 69 -10.85 -0.47 -1.19
CA TYR A 69 -10.85 0.93 -1.61
C TYR A 69 -9.98 1.80 -0.68
N LEU A 70 -10.17 1.68 0.64
CA LEU A 70 -9.35 2.39 1.63
C LEU A 70 -7.88 1.96 1.57
N ALA A 71 -7.61 0.66 1.46
CA ALA A 71 -6.25 0.13 1.37
C ALA A 71 -5.51 0.64 0.12
N LYS A 72 -6.21 0.78 -1.01
CA LYS A 72 -5.64 1.36 -2.23
C LYS A 72 -5.22 2.82 -2.03
N ILE A 73 -6.09 3.62 -1.41
CA ILE A 73 -5.80 5.03 -1.11
C ILE A 73 -4.64 5.14 -0.11
N CYS A 74 -4.69 4.38 0.98
CA CYS A 74 -3.68 4.36 2.02
C CYS A 74 -2.29 3.96 1.46
N ARG A 75 -2.26 2.93 0.62
CA ARG A 75 -1.03 2.50 -0.05
C ARG A 75 -0.45 3.59 -0.95
N HIS A 76 -1.29 4.31 -1.66
CA HIS A 76 -0.86 5.43 -2.51
C HIS A 76 -0.18 6.52 -1.67
N PHE A 77 -0.81 6.99 -0.60
CA PHE A 77 -0.20 7.96 0.32
C PHE A 77 1.06 7.44 0.99
N ALA A 78 1.09 6.15 1.37
CA ALA A 78 2.27 5.55 1.97
C ALA A 78 3.47 5.51 1.02
N PHE A 79 3.27 5.20 -0.25
CA PHE A 79 4.33 5.24 -1.25
C PHE A 79 4.78 6.67 -1.57
N ASP A 80 3.85 7.62 -1.67
CA ASP A 80 4.19 9.03 -1.84
C ASP A 80 5.02 9.54 -0.67
N ARG A 81 4.67 9.17 0.55
CA ARG A 81 5.44 9.51 1.75
C ARG A 81 6.82 8.86 1.75
N LEU A 82 6.91 7.60 1.37
CA LEU A 82 8.17 6.88 1.23
C LEU A 82 9.08 7.55 0.21
N ASP A 83 8.54 7.95 -0.93
CA ASP A 83 9.29 8.67 -1.98
C ASP A 83 9.77 10.03 -1.49
N TRP A 84 8.93 10.77 -0.76
CA TRP A 84 9.30 12.04 -0.16
C TRP A 84 10.42 11.89 0.88
N ASN A 85 10.31 10.92 1.79
CA ASN A 85 11.34 10.61 2.79
C ASN A 85 12.66 10.20 2.13
N ASN A 86 12.60 9.42 1.06
CA ASN A 86 13.77 8.95 0.32
C ASN A 86 14.38 10.02 -0.58
N ALA A 87 13.62 11.00 -1.05
CA ALA A 87 14.14 12.12 -1.82
C ALA A 87 15.18 12.92 -1.01
N ALA A 88 14.98 13.04 0.31
CA ALA A 88 15.95 13.66 1.23
C ALA A 88 17.20 12.78 1.44
N LYS A 89 17.08 11.46 1.32
CA LYS A 89 18.16 10.46 1.49
C LYS A 89 18.80 10.00 0.19
N ARG A 90 18.28 10.40 -0.97
CA ARG A 90 18.73 9.93 -2.30
C ARG A 90 20.20 10.20 -2.60
N LYS A 91 20.84 11.09 -1.90
CA LYS A 91 22.29 11.33 -2.03
C LYS A 91 23.16 10.31 -1.28
N ALA A 92 22.56 9.46 -0.42
CA ALA A 92 23.32 8.54 0.43
C ALA A 92 22.97 7.04 0.26
N GLU A 93 21.73 6.63 -0.12
CA GLU A 93 21.29 5.23 0.06
C GLU A 93 20.33 4.68 -1.02
N VAL A 94 20.47 5.04 -2.28
CA VAL A 94 19.73 4.40 -3.39
C VAL A 94 20.00 2.88 -3.46
N VAL A 95 21.11 2.41 -2.91
CA VAL A 95 21.55 1.02 -2.96
C VAL A 95 20.74 0.12 -2.04
N THR A 96 20.39 0.58 -0.83
CA THR A 96 19.80 -0.29 0.21
C THR A 96 18.34 -0.65 -0.08
N LEU A 97 17.50 0.32 -0.48
CA LEU A 97 16.10 0.06 -0.80
C LEU A 97 15.95 -0.81 -2.05
N THR A 98 16.82 -0.61 -3.05
CA THR A 98 16.86 -1.43 -4.25
C THR A 98 17.27 -2.87 -3.93
N GLN A 99 18.21 -3.09 -3.01
CA GLN A 99 18.62 -4.42 -2.56
C GLN A 99 17.50 -5.15 -1.81
N GLU A 100 16.81 -4.46 -0.90
CA GLU A 100 15.66 -5.04 -0.18
C GLU A 100 14.51 -5.40 -1.12
N MET A 101 14.21 -4.57 -2.11
CA MET A 101 13.20 -4.85 -3.13
C MET A 101 13.63 -6.00 -4.05
N GLU A 102 14.91 -6.06 -4.43
CA GLU A 102 15.44 -7.17 -5.24
C GLU A 102 15.43 -8.48 -4.46
N ALA A 103 15.63 -8.46 -3.14
CA ALA A 103 15.49 -9.62 -2.29
C ALA A 103 14.05 -10.18 -2.25
N CYS A 104 13.04 -9.36 -2.57
CA CYS A 104 11.65 -9.80 -2.70
C CYS A 104 11.34 -10.43 -4.06
N ILE A 105 12.24 -10.37 -5.06
CA ILE A 105 12.03 -10.96 -6.38
C ILE A 105 12.23 -12.48 -6.29
N PRO A 106 11.25 -13.29 -6.79
CA PRO A 106 11.40 -14.75 -6.82
C PRO A 106 12.67 -15.18 -7.57
N GLY A 107 13.38 -16.14 -7.02
CA GLY A 107 14.70 -16.62 -7.49
C GLY A 107 15.73 -16.70 -6.37
N HIS A 108 15.50 -15.97 -5.27
CA HIS A 108 16.26 -16.05 -4.02
C HIS A 108 15.52 -16.82 -2.88
N TRP A 109 14.31 -17.32 -3.16
CA TRP A 109 13.44 -17.93 -2.16
C TRP A 109 13.42 -19.45 -2.27
N GLN A 110 13.35 -20.14 -1.14
CA GLN A 110 13.08 -21.56 -1.09
C GLN A 110 11.57 -21.80 -1.30
N GLU A 111 11.26 -22.65 -2.25
CA GLU A 111 9.90 -22.89 -2.76
C GLU A 111 9.10 -23.83 -1.89
N THR A 112 7.81 -23.51 -1.66
CA THR A 112 6.86 -24.38 -0.96
C THR A 112 5.71 -24.91 -1.83
N ASP A 113 5.54 -24.41 -3.07
CA ASP A 113 4.48 -24.88 -3.99
C ASP A 113 4.96 -24.84 -5.46
N VAL A 114 4.84 -25.99 -6.14
CA VAL A 114 5.42 -26.23 -7.48
C VAL A 114 4.82 -25.35 -8.58
N ARG A 115 3.53 -25.00 -8.50
CA ARG A 115 2.86 -24.17 -9.52
C ARG A 115 3.14 -22.67 -9.38
N SER A 116 3.10 -22.18 -8.16
CA SER A 116 3.48 -20.78 -7.88
C SER A 116 4.98 -20.55 -8.09
N ALA A 117 5.79 -21.58 -7.84
CA ALA A 117 7.22 -21.61 -8.07
C ALA A 117 7.60 -21.40 -9.53
N GLU A 118 6.91 -22.04 -10.47
CA GLU A 118 7.21 -21.93 -11.90
C GLU A 118 6.88 -20.52 -12.43
N ILE A 119 5.74 -19.96 -12.07
CA ILE A 119 5.35 -18.60 -12.41
C ILE A 119 6.31 -17.59 -11.75
N SER A 120 6.64 -17.78 -10.49
CA SER A 120 7.57 -16.93 -9.75
C SER A 120 8.96 -16.95 -10.38
N ARG A 121 9.42 -18.10 -10.85
CA ARG A 121 10.71 -18.24 -11.54
C ARG A 121 10.73 -17.51 -12.89
N LEU A 122 9.65 -17.61 -13.67
CA LEU A 122 9.52 -16.90 -14.95
C LEU A 122 9.47 -15.38 -14.75
N VAL A 123 8.69 -14.90 -13.81
CA VAL A 123 8.59 -13.47 -13.47
C VAL A 123 9.93 -12.96 -12.92
N GLY A 124 10.58 -13.71 -12.02
CA GLY A 124 11.90 -13.38 -11.50
C GLY A 124 12.95 -13.28 -12.61
N SER A 125 13.00 -14.25 -13.50
CA SER A 125 13.88 -14.28 -14.67
C SER A 125 13.67 -13.07 -15.59
N PHE A 126 12.42 -12.68 -15.82
CA PHE A 126 12.06 -11.50 -16.59
C PHE A 126 12.55 -10.22 -15.91
N LEU A 127 12.27 -10.08 -14.61
CA LEU A 127 12.63 -8.88 -13.83
C LEU A 127 14.15 -8.68 -13.74
N TRP A 128 14.93 -9.76 -13.62
CA TRP A 128 16.39 -9.65 -13.59
C TRP A 128 17.01 -9.20 -14.92
N LYS A 129 16.27 -9.33 -16.04
CA LYS A 129 16.69 -8.80 -17.34
C LYS A 129 16.37 -7.31 -17.52
N GLN A 130 15.53 -6.74 -16.65
CA GLN A 130 15.15 -5.32 -16.70
C GLN A 130 16.18 -4.43 -16.01
N THR A 131 16.13 -3.12 -16.29
CA THR A 131 16.91 -2.12 -15.55
C THR A 131 16.44 -2.06 -14.09
N ALA A 132 17.32 -1.60 -13.20
CA ALA A 132 16.99 -1.45 -11.77
C ALA A 132 15.74 -0.60 -11.55
N ASP A 133 15.58 0.49 -12.30
CA ASP A 133 14.41 1.38 -12.19
C ASP A 133 13.12 0.67 -12.62
N ASN A 134 13.15 -0.10 -13.71
CA ASN A 134 11.99 -0.86 -14.17
C ASN A 134 11.62 -1.97 -13.19
N ARG A 135 12.59 -2.68 -12.62
CA ARG A 135 12.35 -3.67 -11.55
C ARG A 135 11.67 -3.02 -10.35
N MET A 136 12.17 -1.88 -9.90
CA MET A 136 11.63 -1.15 -8.76
C MET A 136 10.18 -0.71 -9.02
N ILE A 137 9.86 -0.16 -10.18
CA ILE A 137 8.50 0.24 -10.56
C ILE A 137 7.56 -0.96 -10.55
N PHE A 138 7.97 -2.08 -11.13
CA PHE A 138 7.16 -3.31 -11.17
C PHE A 138 6.90 -3.87 -9.78
N VAL A 139 7.94 -4.01 -8.95
CA VAL A 139 7.84 -4.56 -7.58
C VAL A 139 6.95 -3.68 -6.72
N ARG A 140 7.06 -2.36 -6.78
CA ARG A 140 6.17 -1.43 -6.08
C ARG A 140 4.71 -1.59 -6.48
N ARG A 141 4.44 -1.80 -7.75
CA ARG A 141 3.07 -1.86 -8.26
C ARG A 141 2.35 -3.17 -7.93
N TYR A 142 3.06 -4.29 -7.92
CA TYR A 142 2.47 -5.62 -7.88
C TYR A 142 2.77 -6.43 -6.63
N TRP A 143 3.83 -6.10 -5.88
CA TRP A 143 4.22 -6.81 -4.66
C TRP A 143 3.93 -6.04 -3.36
N PHE A 144 3.85 -4.72 -3.42
CA PHE A 144 3.63 -3.87 -2.25
C PHE A 144 2.35 -3.08 -2.33
#